data_ef38d0fa176d02620a7ffdfe6eec0914
#
_entry.id   ef38d0fa176d02620a7ffdfe6eec0914
#
_cell.length_a   1.000
_cell.length_b   1.000
_cell.length_c   1.000
_cell.angle_alpha   90.00
_cell.angle_beta   90.00
_cell.angle_gamma   90.00
#
_symmetry.space_group_name_H-M   'P 1'
#
loop_
_entity.id
_entity.type
_entity.pdbx_description
1 polymer ?
#
loop_
_entity_poly.entity_id
_entity_poly.type
_entity_poly.pdbx_seq_one_letter_code
_entity_poly.pdbx_strand_id
1 'polypeptide(L)'
;MQYHQSVDKLILFVFGPLVFAAALLVIATGIRRAITRLRSRPTPDQIKATYDAYLRRLLNPQPDAVERELGKCFPERLLRLYEDKSAIQAVGFQLDKPGKNRWLPKRWQVYCFEPLDLESLNNLPYEEELGAGFCFATTGRGSWYWIAASDQRAKDSPVIFLDYDGGGSHGETVAGSLEEFLNLPRAPLK
;
A
#
# COMPACT_ATOMS: atom_id res chain seq x y z
N MET A 1 -33.77 60.28 6.55
CA MET A 1 -32.92 59.49 5.63
C MET A 1 -31.40 59.51 5.92
N GLN A 2 -30.97 59.99 7.09
CA GLN A 2 -29.53 60.08 7.43
C GLN A 2 -28.97 58.94 8.32
N TYR A 3 -29.82 58.08 8.89
CA TYR A 3 -29.39 57.03 9.81
C TYR A 3 -28.76 55.81 9.13
N HIS A 4 -29.12 55.51 7.88
CA HIS A 4 -28.57 54.33 7.18
C HIS A 4 -27.10 54.45 6.74
N GLN A 5 -26.66 55.66 6.41
CA GLN A 5 -25.25 55.89 6.00
C GLN A 5 -24.21 55.77 7.13
N SER A 6 -24.64 55.90 8.38
CA SER A 6 -23.71 55.82 9.54
C SER A 6 -23.41 54.39 9.94
N VAL A 7 -24.38 53.46 9.77
CA VAL A 7 -24.23 52.07 10.13
C VAL A 7 -23.28 51.34 9.15
N ASP A 8 -23.44 51.60 7.85
CA ASP A 8 -22.62 50.98 6.81
C ASP A 8 -21.14 51.37 6.93
N LYS A 9 -20.87 52.62 7.30
CA LYS A 9 -19.48 53.10 7.57
C LYS A 9 -18.87 52.47 8.82
N LEU A 10 -19.67 52.24 9.86
CA LEU A 10 -19.20 51.57 11.10
C LEU A 10 -18.92 50.11 10.86
N ILE A 11 -19.74 49.43 10.06
CA ILE A 11 -19.54 48.03 9.68
C ILE A 11 -18.24 47.87 8.86
N LEU A 12 -18.00 48.74 7.89
CA LEU A 12 -16.79 48.71 7.07
C LEU A 12 -15.52 48.98 7.88
N PHE A 13 -15.59 49.88 8.86
CA PHE A 13 -14.44 50.30 9.67
C PHE A 13 -14.04 49.29 10.73
N VAL A 14 -14.99 48.53 11.28
CA VAL A 14 -14.75 47.54 12.35
C VAL A 14 -14.51 46.14 11.77
N PHE A 15 -15.30 45.72 10.78
CA PHE A 15 -15.22 44.37 10.20
C PHE A 15 -14.23 44.27 9.03
N GLY A 16 -13.94 45.34 8.30
CA GLY A 16 -12.99 45.36 7.21
C GLY A 16 -11.60 44.86 7.62
N PRO A 17 -10.97 45.43 8.68
CA PRO A 17 -9.68 44.97 9.16
C PRO A 17 -9.66 43.55 9.69
N LEU A 18 -10.77 43.08 10.30
CA LEU A 18 -10.90 41.71 10.82
C LEU A 18 -10.99 40.67 9.70
N VAL A 19 -11.75 40.95 8.65
CA VAL A 19 -11.86 40.09 7.46
C VAL A 19 -10.50 40.07 6.72
N PHE A 20 -9.84 41.19 6.61
CA PHE A 20 -8.51 41.29 5.98
C PHE A 20 -7.46 40.50 6.78
N ALA A 21 -7.44 40.63 8.10
CA ALA A 21 -6.55 39.87 8.98
C ALA A 21 -6.79 38.36 8.91
N ALA A 22 -8.06 37.94 8.86
CA ALA A 22 -8.44 36.52 8.69
C ALA A 22 -7.97 36.00 7.33
N ALA A 23 -8.14 36.77 6.25
CA ALA A 23 -7.69 36.37 4.91
C ALA A 23 -6.16 36.24 4.86
N LEU A 24 -5.40 37.18 5.47
CA LEU A 24 -3.94 37.06 5.57
C LEU A 24 -3.50 35.84 6.38
N LEU A 25 -4.19 35.50 7.45
CA LEU A 25 -3.90 34.33 8.26
C LEU A 25 -4.09 33.01 7.48
N VAL A 26 -5.15 32.93 6.69
CA VAL A 26 -5.44 31.77 5.81
C VAL A 26 -4.36 31.65 4.73
N ILE A 27 -3.97 32.75 4.11
CA ILE A 27 -2.90 32.76 3.09
C ILE A 27 -1.56 32.36 3.73
N ALA A 28 -1.20 32.92 4.88
CA ALA A 28 0.05 32.59 5.57
C ALA A 28 0.11 31.12 6.01
N THR A 29 -1.00 30.57 6.50
CA THR A 29 -1.09 29.13 6.86
C THR A 29 -1.03 28.23 5.64
N GLY A 30 -1.64 28.63 4.52
CA GLY A 30 -1.57 27.93 3.23
C GLY A 30 -0.13 27.88 2.69
N ILE A 31 0.57 29.02 2.69
CA ILE A 31 1.98 29.12 2.27
C ILE A 31 2.87 28.29 3.19
N ARG A 32 2.69 28.36 4.51
CA ARG A 32 3.46 27.57 5.47
C ARG A 32 3.29 26.07 5.25
N ARG A 33 2.05 25.60 5.02
CA ARG A 33 1.77 24.19 4.68
C ARG A 33 2.39 23.77 3.35
N ALA A 34 2.35 24.63 2.34
CA ALA A 34 2.99 24.37 1.05
C ALA A 34 4.53 24.26 1.17
N ILE A 35 5.15 25.17 1.92
CA ILE A 35 6.61 25.15 2.19
C ILE A 35 6.99 23.89 2.98
N THR A 36 6.20 23.51 3.99
CA THR A 36 6.46 22.29 4.77
C THR A 36 6.35 21.03 3.89
N ARG A 37 5.34 20.95 3.02
CA ARG A 37 5.20 19.84 2.05
C ARG A 37 6.33 19.77 1.03
N LEU A 38 6.86 20.92 0.59
CA LEU A 38 8.01 20.97 -0.33
C LEU A 38 9.31 20.55 0.37
N ARG A 39 9.49 20.94 1.65
CA ARG A 39 10.66 20.55 2.45
C ARG A 39 10.64 19.06 2.87
N SER A 40 9.47 18.44 2.93
CA SER A 40 9.33 17.03 3.29
C SER A 40 9.44 16.07 2.10
N ARG A 41 9.65 16.56 0.88
CA ARG A 41 9.91 15.68 -0.26
C ARG A 41 11.29 15.04 -0.10
N PRO A 42 11.36 13.69 -0.14
CA PRO A 42 12.65 13.03 -0.04
C PRO A 42 13.54 13.42 -1.22
N THR A 43 14.82 13.60 -0.96
CA THR A 43 15.80 13.87 -2.01
C THR A 43 16.00 12.61 -2.88
N PRO A 44 16.51 12.76 -4.12
CA PRO A 44 16.83 11.60 -4.97
C PRO A 44 17.73 10.59 -4.27
N ASP A 45 18.71 11.05 -3.47
CA ASP A 45 19.61 10.18 -2.72
C ASP A 45 18.89 9.44 -1.58
N GLN A 46 17.94 10.08 -0.90
CA GLN A 46 17.11 9.45 0.11
C GLN A 46 16.20 8.39 -0.52
N ILE A 47 15.59 8.69 -1.68
CA ILE A 47 14.76 7.72 -2.42
C ILE A 47 15.62 6.50 -2.80
N LYS A 48 16.81 6.74 -3.35
CA LYS A 48 17.74 5.67 -3.72
C LYS A 48 18.15 4.84 -2.51
N ALA A 49 18.55 5.48 -1.41
CA ALA A 49 18.94 4.78 -0.18
C ALA A 49 17.80 3.92 0.38
N THR A 50 16.57 4.42 0.36
CA THR A 50 15.38 3.67 0.78
C THR A 50 15.13 2.46 -0.13
N TYR A 51 15.24 2.65 -1.44
CA TYR A 51 15.09 1.57 -2.41
C TYR A 51 16.18 0.50 -2.27
N ASP A 52 17.45 0.92 -2.09
CA ASP A 52 18.56 0.00 -1.87
C ASP A 52 18.43 -0.78 -0.55
N ALA A 53 17.88 -0.15 0.50
CA ALA A 53 17.56 -0.82 1.76
C ALA A 53 16.45 -1.85 1.59
N TYR A 54 15.37 -1.48 0.89
CA TYR A 54 14.27 -2.38 0.55
C TYR A 54 14.76 -3.59 -0.26
N LEU A 55 15.55 -3.38 -1.32
CA LEU A 55 16.09 -4.47 -2.12
C LEU A 55 16.99 -5.42 -1.30
N ARG A 56 17.83 -4.87 -0.40
CA ARG A 56 18.64 -5.71 0.48
C ARG A 56 17.80 -6.62 1.36
N ARG A 57 16.69 -6.11 1.92
CA ARG A 57 15.76 -6.91 2.73
C ARG A 57 15.06 -7.96 1.89
N LEU A 58 14.56 -7.57 0.71
CA LEU A 58 13.88 -8.47 -0.22
C LEU A 58 14.77 -9.66 -0.65
N LEU A 59 16.06 -9.39 -0.88
CA LEU A 59 17.06 -10.40 -1.31
C LEU A 59 17.67 -11.22 -0.18
N ASN A 60 17.36 -10.89 1.08
CA ASN A 60 17.80 -11.62 2.26
C ASN A 60 16.60 -11.99 3.14
N PRO A 61 15.71 -12.86 2.66
CA PRO A 61 14.52 -13.28 3.39
C PRO A 61 14.88 -13.97 4.70
N GLN A 62 14.03 -13.81 5.72
CA GLN A 62 14.20 -14.39 7.05
C GLN A 62 12.98 -15.27 7.43
N PRO A 63 12.65 -16.30 6.64
CA PRO A 63 11.44 -17.08 6.84
C PRO A 63 11.39 -17.72 8.24
N ASP A 64 12.48 -18.29 8.72
CA ASP A 64 12.53 -18.94 10.04
C ASP A 64 12.22 -17.98 11.19
N ALA A 65 12.63 -16.71 11.08
CA ALA A 65 12.31 -15.70 12.09
C ALA A 65 10.83 -15.35 12.07
N VAL A 66 10.26 -15.17 10.88
CA VAL A 66 8.83 -14.84 10.69
C VAL A 66 7.95 -16.01 11.08
N GLU A 67 8.28 -17.24 10.69
CA GLU A 67 7.55 -18.45 11.08
C GLU A 67 7.56 -18.65 12.61
N ARG A 68 8.68 -18.38 13.26
CA ARG A 68 8.79 -18.46 14.72
C ARG A 68 7.89 -17.44 15.40
N GLU A 69 7.85 -16.21 14.90
CA GLU A 69 6.99 -15.15 15.43
C GLU A 69 5.50 -15.48 15.26
N LEU A 70 5.14 -15.99 14.09
CA LEU A 70 3.77 -16.42 13.81
C LEU A 70 3.36 -17.71 14.56
N GLY A 71 4.33 -18.53 14.97
CA GLY A 71 4.08 -19.90 15.46
C GLY A 71 3.49 -20.82 14.40
N LYS A 72 3.71 -20.55 13.12
CA LYS A 72 3.14 -21.22 11.96
C LYS A 72 4.17 -21.35 10.85
N CYS A 73 3.97 -22.30 9.93
CA CYS A 73 4.82 -22.54 8.78
C CYS A 73 4.22 -21.95 7.51
N PHE A 74 5.04 -21.34 6.68
CA PHE A 74 4.65 -20.93 5.34
C PHE A 74 4.62 -22.11 4.36
N PRO A 75 3.82 -22.01 3.28
CA PRO A 75 3.84 -22.98 2.20
C PRO A 75 5.23 -23.07 1.55
N GLU A 76 5.65 -24.30 1.16
CA GLU A 76 6.94 -24.50 0.47
C GLU A 76 7.06 -23.61 -0.77
N ARG A 77 5.97 -23.40 -1.50
CA ARG A 77 5.97 -22.58 -2.72
C ARG A 77 6.31 -21.11 -2.45
N LEU A 78 5.88 -20.57 -1.31
CA LEU A 78 6.27 -19.21 -0.91
C LEU A 78 7.78 -19.12 -0.62
N LEU A 79 8.33 -20.10 0.10
CA LEU A 79 9.76 -20.12 0.40
C LEU A 79 10.60 -20.20 -0.87
N ARG A 80 10.21 -21.07 -1.82
CA ARG A 80 10.89 -21.18 -3.13
C ARG A 80 10.79 -19.88 -3.96
N LEU A 81 9.68 -19.13 -3.85
CA LEU A 81 9.57 -17.82 -4.49
C LEU A 81 10.65 -16.87 -3.99
N TYR A 82 10.91 -16.85 -2.68
CA TYR A 82 11.96 -16.00 -2.10
C TYR A 82 13.39 -16.50 -2.32
N GLU A 83 13.58 -17.76 -2.68
CA GLU A 83 14.85 -18.31 -3.15
C GLU A 83 15.16 -17.86 -4.59
N ASP A 84 14.15 -17.67 -5.42
CA ASP A 84 14.28 -17.18 -6.80
C ASP A 84 14.38 -15.65 -6.83
N LYS A 85 15.64 -15.16 -6.72
CA LYS A 85 15.94 -13.72 -6.73
C LYS A 85 15.44 -12.99 -7.97
N SER A 86 15.33 -13.66 -9.11
CA SER A 86 14.84 -13.06 -10.34
C SER A 86 13.31 -12.89 -10.31
N ALA A 87 12.60 -13.85 -9.75
CA ALA A 87 11.15 -13.80 -9.61
C ALA A 87 10.70 -12.69 -8.66
N ILE A 88 11.33 -12.57 -7.47
CA ILE A 88 10.95 -11.56 -6.48
C ILE A 88 11.37 -10.14 -6.84
N GLN A 89 12.36 -9.95 -7.71
CA GLN A 89 12.73 -8.63 -8.24
C GLN A 89 11.82 -8.16 -9.37
N ALA A 90 10.94 -9.01 -9.89
CA ALA A 90 9.98 -8.61 -10.89
C ALA A 90 8.98 -7.60 -10.30
N VAL A 91 8.98 -6.37 -10.81
CA VAL A 91 8.14 -5.27 -10.34
C VAL A 91 7.26 -4.73 -11.45
N GLY A 92 6.10 -4.18 -11.08
CA GLY A 92 5.28 -3.43 -12.00
C GLY A 92 4.64 -4.26 -13.12
N PHE A 93 3.97 -5.36 -12.81
CA PHE A 93 3.24 -6.17 -13.79
C PHE A 93 1.75 -6.29 -13.45
N GLN A 94 0.96 -6.59 -14.49
CA GLN A 94 -0.46 -6.93 -14.36
C GLN A 94 -0.65 -8.42 -14.57
N LEU A 95 -1.57 -9.01 -13.79
CA LEU A 95 -2.03 -10.37 -13.97
C LEU A 95 -3.41 -10.32 -14.61
N ASP A 96 -3.56 -10.92 -15.77
CA ASP A 96 -4.85 -11.03 -16.45
C ASP A 96 -5.52 -12.33 -16.03
N LYS A 97 -6.56 -12.25 -15.20
CA LYS A 97 -7.43 -13.38 -14.90
C LYS A 97 -8.61 -13.34 -15.86
N PRO A 98 -8.89 -14.40 -16.63
CA PRO A 98 -10.10 -14.49 -17.41
C PRO A 98 -11.31 -14.41 -16.46
N GLY A 99 -11.98 -13.26 -16.45
CA GLY A 99 -13.18 -13.04 -15.67
C GLY A 99 -14.35 -13.83 -16.24
N LYS A 100 -15.36 -14.12 -15.40
CA LYS A 100 -16.65 -14.65 -15.85
C LYS A 100 -17.32 -13.77 -16.91
N ASN A 101 -16.95 -12.50 -16.96
CA ASN A 101 -17.44 -11.53 -17.91
C ASN A 101 -16.36 -11.22 -18.94
N ARG A 102 -16.51 -11.74 -20.16
CA ARG A 102 -15.56 -11.64 -21.28
C ARG A 102 -15.21 -10.18 -21.67
N TRP A 103 -16.07 -9.22 -21.27
CA TRP A 103 -15.96 -7.80 -21.63
C TRP A 103 -15.20 -6.96 -20.61
N LEU A 104 -14.99 -7.45 -19.39
CA LEU A 104 -14.27 -6.76 -18.31
C LEU A 104 -13.34 -7.76 -17.63
N PRO A 105 -12.16 -8.05 -18.19
CA PRO A 105 -11.19 -8.87 -17.51
C PRO A 105 -10.77 -8.18 -16.20
N LYS A 106 -10.91 -8.88 -15.07
CA LYS A 106 -10.31 -8.42 -13.82
C LYS A 106 -8.80 -8.40 -13.99
N ARG A 107 -8.19 -7.24 -13.79
CA ARG A 107 -6.75 -7.06 -13.84
C ARG A 107 -6.24 -6.87 -12.43
N TRP A 108 -5.37 -7.76 -12.02
CA TRP A 108 -4.69 -7.68 -10.75
C TRP A 108 -3.34 -7.01 -10.98
N GLN A 109 -3.05 -5.93 -10.24
CA GLN A 109 -1.77 -5.23 -10.35
C GLN A 109 -0.85 -5.73 -9.24
N VAL A 110 0.36 -6.14 -9.58
CA VAL A 110 1.44 -6.40 -8.63
C VAL A 110 2.49 -5.32 -8.84
N TYR A 111 2.66 -4.46 -7.83
CA TYR A 111 3.67 -3.40 -7.89
C TYR A 111 5.04 -3.94 -7.49
N CYS A 112 5.11 -4.62 -6.35
CA CYS A 112 6.32 -5.30 -5.88
C CYS A 112 5.97 -6.43 -4.90
N PHE A 113 6.93 -7.31 -4.66
CA PHE A 113 6.88 -8.27 -3.58
C PHE A 113 7.38 -7.64 -2.29
N GLU A 114 6.85 -8.05 -1.15
CA GLU A 114 7.27 -7.54 0.16
C GLU A 114 8.44 -8.34 0.71
N PRO A 115 9.42 -7.74 1.42
CA PRO A 115 10.47 -8.49 2.08
C PRO A 115 9.88 -9.47 3.11
N LEU A 116 10.33 -10.72 3.08
CA LEU A 116 9.91 -11.73 4.06
C LEU A 116 10.78 -11.62 5.32
N ASP A 117 10.45 -10.67 6.17
CA ASP A 117 11.17 -10.38 7.43
C ASP A 117 10.21 -9.85 8.52
N LEU A 118 10.72 -9.73 9.75
CA LEU A 118 9.92 -9.27 10.91
C LEU A 118 9.46 -7.81 10.78
N GLU A 119 10.23 -6.96 10.12
CA GLU A 119 9.82 -5.56 9.92
C GLU A 119 8.59 -5.48 9.01
N SER A 120 8.57 -6.24 7.91
CA SER A 120 7.41 -6.33 7.04
C SER A 120 6.23 -6.98 7.76
N LEU A 121 6.42 -8.05 8.52
CA LEU A 121 5.36 -8.68 9.29
C LEU A 121 4.67 -7.68 10.23
N ASN A 122 5.44 -6.84 10.92
CA ASN A 122 4.90 -5.88 11.88
C ASN A 122 4.25 -4.65 11.25
N ASN A 123 4.60 -4.32 10.01
CA ASN A 123 4.13 -3.12 9.31
C ASN A 123 3.03 -3.40 8.28
N LEU A 124 2.81 -4.67 7.92
CA LEU A 124 1.79 -5.06 6.97
C LEU A 124 0.43 -5.27 7.67
N PRO A 125 -0.67 -5.12 6.93
CA PRO A 125 -1.99 -5.33 7.49
C PRO A 125 -2.15 -6.74 8.04
N TYR A 126 -2.79 -6.84 9.19
CA TYR A 126 -3.21 -8.09 9.81
C TYR A 126 -4.73 -8.18 9.78
N GLU A 127 -5.24 -9.29 9.25
CA GLU A 127 -6.66 -9.59 9.20
C GLU A 127 -6.96 -10.75 10.15
N GLU A 128 -7.59 -10.44 11.27
CA GLU A 128 -7.90 -11.44 12.31
C GLU A 128 -8.77 -12.59 11.74
N GLU A 129 -9.69 -12.26 10.82
CA GLU A 129 -10.59 -13.24 10.19
C GLU A 129 -9.86 -14.24 9.28
N LEU A 130 -8.72 -13.87 8.71
CA LEU A 130 -7.92 -14.73 7.84
C LEU A 130 -6.93 -15.60 8.61
N GLY A 131 -6.69 -15.29 9.89
CA GLY A 131 -5.73 -15.99 10.72
C GLY A 131 -4.28 -15.65 10.41
N ALA A 132 -3.36 -16.55 10.78
CA ALA A 132 -1.93 -16.35 10.57
C ALA A 132 -1.56 -16.42 9.08
N GLY A 133 -0.79 -15.45 8.62
CA GLY A 133 -0.34 -15.39 7.23
C GLY A 133 0.56 -14.20 6.96
N PHE A 134 0.83 -13.94 5.70
CA PHE A 134 1.75 -12.90 5.27
C PHE A 134 1.29 -12.21 3.98
N CYS A 135 1.35 -10.88 3.97
CA CYS A 135 1.17 -10.09 2.76
C CYS A 135 2.46 -10.10 1.94
N PHE A 136 2.56 -10.95 0.93
CA PHE A 136 3.79 -11.19 0.18
C PHE A 136 3.98 -10.26 -1.02
N ALA A 137 2.94 -9.55 -1.45
CA ALA A 137 3.01 -8.60 -2.56
C ALA A 137 2.00 -7.48 -2.40
N THR A 138 2.26 -6.32 -3.02
CA THR A 138 1.40 -5.12 -2.96
C THR A 138 1.04 -4.59 -4.33
N THR A 139 -0.10 -3.88 -4.41
CA THR A 139 -0.50 -3.10 -5.58
C THR A 139 0.13 -1.71 -5.63
N GLY A 140 0.81 -1.28 -4.55
CA GLY A 140 1.32 0.08 -4.38
C GLY A 140 0.24 1.14 -4.07
N ARG A 141 -1.02 0.73 -3.89
CA ARG A 141 -2.18 1.60 -3.59
C ARG A 141 -2.90 1.22 -2.30
N GLY A 142 -2.20 0.60 -1.35
CA GLY A 142 -2.81 0.19 -0.08
C GLY A 142 -3.56 -1.14 -0.14
N SER A 143 -3.40 -1.94 -1.20
CA SER A 143 -3.96 -3.27 -1.29
C SER A 143 -2.85 -4.31 -1.41
N TRP A 144 -3.07 -5.52 -0.88
CA TRP A 144 -2.06 -6.58 -0.76
C TRP A 144 -2.54 -7.93 -1.24
N TYR A 145 -1.57 -8.81 -1.53
CA TYR A 145 -1.79 -10.23 -1.76
C TYR A 145 -1.28 -11.00 -0.55
N TRP A 146 -2.19 -11.72 0.07
CA TRP A 146 -1.96 -12.46 1.29
C TRP A 146 -1.93 -13.97 1.04
N ILE A 147 -1.14 -14.67 1.83
CA ILE A 147 -1.03 -16.13 1.83
C ILE A 147 -1.04 -16.66 3.27
N ALA A 148 -1.79 -17.76 3.50
CA ALA A 148 -1.90 -18.36 4.82
C ALA A 148 -0.62 -19.05 5.25
N ALA A 149 -0.32 -18.98 6.55
CA ALA A 149 0.58 -19.85 7.28
C ALA A 149 -0.24 -20.89 8.08
N SER A 150 0.26 -22.10 8.27
CA SER A 150 -0.45 -23.20 8.91
C SER A 150 0.43 -23.98 9.89
N ASP A 151 -0.18 -24.84 10.75
CA ASP A 151 0.57 -25.62 11.74
C ASP A 151 1.54 -26.61 11.08
N GLN A 152 1.21 -27.08 9.88
CA GLN A 152 2.04 -27.98 9.11
C GLN A 152 2.41 -27.32 7.78
N ARG A 153 3.65 -27.49 7.36
CA ARG A 153 4.13 -26.93 6.09
C ARG A 153 3.36 -27.53 4.92
N ALA A 154 2.46 -26.73 4.35
CA ALA A 154 1.73 -27.10 3.14
C ALA A 154 2.64 -26.97 1.91
N LYS A 155 2.31 -27.71 0.82
CA LYS A 155 3.03 -27.56 -0.45
C LYS A 155 2.75 -26.22 -1.08
N ASP A 156 1.50 -25.76 -1.04
CA ASP A 156 1.02 -24.50 -1.62
C ASP A 156 -0.22 -24.02 -0.85
N SER A 157 -0.67 -22.79 -1.11
CA SER A 157 -1.83 -22.17 -0.46
C SER A 157 -2.52 -21.19 -1.40
N PRO A 158 -3.84 -20.97 -1.25
CA PRO A 158 -4.57 -19.97 -1.99
C PRO A 158 -4.00 -18.56 -1.77
N VAL A 159 -4.11 -17.72 -2.81
CA VAL A 159 -3.77 -16.31 -2.75
C VAL A 159 -5.03 -15.48 -2.59
N ILE A 160 -5.04 -14.65 -1.57
CA ILE A 160 -6.15 -13.76 -1.22
C ILE A 160 -5.74 -12.31 -1.48
N PHE A 161 -6.60 -11.56 -2.15
CA PHE A 161 -6.43 -10.12 -2.35
C PHE A 161 -7.16 -9.35 -1.25
N LEU A 162 -6.44 -8.46 -0.58
CA LEU A 162 -6.94 -7.59 0.47
C LEU A 162 -7.03 -6.16 -0.08
N ASP A 163 -8.24 -5.64 -0.19
CA ASP A 163 -8.49 -4.28 -0.69
C ASP A 163 -8.87 -3.35 0.47
N TYR A 164 -7.94 -2.47 0.83
CA TYR A 164 -8.17 -1.46 1.87
C TYR A 164 -8.67 -0.13 1.33
N ASP A 165 -8.52 0.15 0.03
CA ASP A 165 -9.00 1.40 -0.59
C ASP A 165 -10.53 1.43 -0.73
N GLY A 166 -11.17 0.26 -0.80
CA GLY A 166 -12.63 0.11 -0.96
C GLY A 166 -13.45 0.17 0.33
N GLY A 167 -12.82 0.39 1.49
CA GLY A 167 -13.51 0.53 2.79
C GLY A 167 -14.05 -0.78 3.38
N GLY A 168 -13.61 -1.93 2.88
CA GLY A 168 -13.96 -3.23 3.42
C GLY A 168 -12.88 -4.26 3.14
N SER A 169 -12.33 -4.84 4.19
CA SER A 169 -11.30 -5.88 4.16
C SER A 169 -11.86 -7.24 3.73
N HIS A 170 -12.60 -7.29 2.65
CA HIS A 170 -13.09 -8.59 2.17
C HIS A 170 -12.03 -9.23 1.27
N GLY A 171 -11.38 -10.25 1.81
CA GLY A 171 -10.43 -11.07 1.08
C GLY A 171 -11.09 -11.75 -0.12
N GLU A 172 -10.71 -11.40 -1.34
CA GLU A 172 -11.13 -12.11 -2.56
C GLU A 172 -10.06 -13.14 -2.94
N THR A 173 -10.43 -14.42 -3.11
CA THR A 173 -9.51 -15.42 -3.62
C THR A 173 -9.17 -15.12 -5.08
N VAL A 174 -7.90 -14.79 -5.33
CA VAL A 174 -7.37 -14.48 -6.67
C VAL A 174 -7.01 -15.76 -7.41
N ALA A 175 -6.37 -16.69 -6.70
CA ALA A 175 -5.93 -17.97 -7.23
C ALA A 175 -6.07 -19.07 -6.17
N GLY A 176 -6.30 -20.30 -6.60
CA GLY A 176 -6.41 -21.47 -5.72
C GLY A 176 -5.07 -21.91 -5.15
N SER A 177 -3.95 -21.42 -5.69
CA SER A 177 -2.59 -21.66 -5.21
C SER A 177 -1.66 -20.50 -5.60
N LEU A 178 -0.53 -20.37 -4.90
CA LEU A 178 0.53 -19.42 -5.27
C LEU A 178 1.13 -19.78 -6.64
N GLU A 179 1.24 -21.06 -6.96
CA GLU A 179 1.71 -21.49 -8.27
C GLU A 179 0.78 -21.03 -9.39
N GLU A 180 -0.52 -21.18 -9.23
CA GLU A 180 -1.52 -20.66 -10.17
C GLU A 180 -1.37 -19.14 -10.32
N PHE A 181 -1.25 -18.41 -9.20
CA PHE A 181 -1.05 -16.96 -9.19
C PHE A 181 0.20 -16.52 -9.97
N LEU A 182 1.33 -17.19 -9.74
CA LEU A 182 2.59 -16.86 -10.40
C LEU A 182 2.59 -17.20 -11.90
N ASN A 183 1.74 -18.14 -12.33
CA ASN A 183 1.59 -18.57 -13.72
C ASN A 183 0.49 -17.80 -14.49
N LEU A 184 -0.23 -16.87 -13.84
CA LEU A 184 -1.18 -16.02 -14.55
C LEU A 184 -0.45 -15.19 -15.63
N PRO A 185 -1.09 -14.97 -16.80
CA PRO A 185 -0.50 -14.15 -17.86
C PRO A 185 -0.11 -12.77 -17.34
N ARG A 186 1.11 -12.34 -17.62
CA ARG A 186 1.68 -11.08 -17.16
C ARG A 186 1.77 -10.07 -18.29
N ALA A 187 1.38 -8.83 -18.02
CA ALA A 187 1.61 -7.70 -18.89
C ALA A 187 2.28 -6.56 -18.11
N PRO A 188 3.10 -5.71 -18.73
CA PRO A 188 3.67 -4.55 -18.04
C PRO A 188 2.57 -3.61 -17.56
N LEU A 189 2.79 -2.94 -16.43
CA LEU A 189 1.94 -1.83 -15.98
C LEU A 189 2.00 -0.70 -17.01
N LYS A 190 0.84 -0.19 -17.43
CA LYS A 190 0.74 0.94 -18.35
C LYS A 190 0.71 2.26 -17.58
#